data_e3b84bec8c33af93750438a691ea2057
#
_entry.id   e3b84bec8c33af93750438a691ea2057
#
_cell.length_a   1.000
_cell.length_b   1.000
_cell.length_c   1.000
_cell.angle_alpha   90.00
_cell.angle_beta   90.00
_cell.angle_gamma   90.00
#
_symmetry.space_group_name_H-M   'P 1'
#
loop_
_entity.id
_entity.type
_entity.pdbx_description
1 polymer ?
#
loop_
_entity_poly.entity_id
_entity_poly.type
_entity_poly.pdbx_seq_one_letter_code
_entity_poly.pdbx_strand_id
1 'polypeptide(L)'
;VFLVLGAPLTLVREAYPAGEFNPRLWAESFQRSKFLRAVTFSPVSTIQFLVFFYAMYVIQPFYELMISEHAGHVIMNAVFLISGYLYFWELIGPDEIQGRPTAKVRLLWLWVSMPFHLFMGVYLMQLGSVMAEDFYRSLELPWNPDLLAVQKDGGGIAWASGSFPLVIVFGELFLRWWREDKAETAESDRRAEETDDEEWRRYNEMLSQIHGR
;
A
#
# COMPACT_ATOMS: atom_id res chain seq x y z
N VAL A 1 4.08 6.76 -3.64
CA VAL A 1 2.91 6.74 -4.56
C VAL A 1 3.36 6.95 -6.00
N PHE A 2 3.96 8.08 -6.38
CA PHE A 2 4.31 8.40 -7.79
C PHE A 2 5.25 7.39 -8.43
N LEU A 3 6.32 6.94 -7.74
CA LEU A 3 7.22 5.90 -8.24
C LEU A 3 6.50 4.58 -8.56
N VAL A 4 5.52 4.24 -7.76
CA VAL A 4 4.72 3.03 -7.93
C VAL A 4 3.85 3.12 -9.18
N LEU A 5 3.22 4.28 -9.41
CA LEU A 5 2.37 4.52 -10.59
C LEU A 5 3.15 4.52 -11.91
N GLY A 6 4.48 4.73 -11.85
CA GLY A 6 5.36 4.63 -13.01
C GLY A 6 5.55 3.22 -13.56
N ALA A 7 5.01 2.18 -12.91
CA ALA A 7 5.09 0.77 -13.35
C ALA A 7 6.51 0.33 -13.79
N PRO A 8 7.53 0.47 -12.92
CA PRO A 8 8.92 0.29 -13.34
C PRO A 8 9.24 -1.10 -13.89
N LEU A 9 8.60 -2.16 -13.39
CA LEU A 9 8.82 -3.51 -13.90
C LEU A 9 8.17 -3.71 -15.28
N THR A 10 7.00 -3.14 -15.48
CA THR A 10 6.33 -3.14 -16.79
C THR A 10 7.15 -2.37 -17.81
N LEU A 11 7.67 -1.18 -17.45
CA LEU A 11 8.55 -0.41 -18.33
C LEU A 11 9.82 -1.16 -18.70
N VAL A 12 10.47 -1.83 -17.75
CA VAL A 12 11.65 -2.66 -18.05
C VAL A 12 11.28 -3.81 -18.99
N ARG A 13 10.14 -4.46 -18.78
CA ARG A 13 9.66 -5.56 -19.62
C ARG A 13 9.38 -5.10 -21.06
N GLU A 14 8.82 -3.91 -21.24
CA GLU A 14 8.49 -3.36 -22.55
C GLU A 14 9.70 -2.75 -23.27
N ALA A 15 10.63 -2.15 -22.54
CA ALA A 15 11.81 -1.50 -23.11
C ALA A 15 12.85 -2.49 -23.65
N TYR A 16 12.87 -3.74 -23.17
CA TYR A 16 13.88 -4.73 -23.55
C TYR A 16 13.25 -5.89 -24.31
N PRO A 17 13.76 -6.25 -25.51
CA PRO A 17 13.29 -7.41 -26.28
C PRO A 17 13.62 -8.72 -25.56
N ALA A 18 12.90 -9.79 -25.87
CA ALA A 18 13.20 -11.10 -25.32
C ALA A 18 14.56 -11.60 -25.82
N GLY A 19 15.45 -12.04 -24.92
CA GLY A 19 16.79 -12.53 -25.23
C GLY A 19 17.50 -13.05 -23.98
N GLU A 20 18.64 -13.74 -24.18
CA GLU A 20 19.47 -14.22 -23.08
C GLU A 20 20.14 -13.02 -22.36
N PHE A 21 20.30 -13.09 -21.03
CA PHE A 21 20.86 -12.03 -20.18
C PHE A 21 20.18 -10.64 -20.32
N ASN A 22 18.86 -10.65 -20.19
CA ASN A 22 18.05 -9.48 -20.45
C ASN A 22 17.39 -8.96 -19.15
N PRO A 23 17.37 -7.65 -18.88
CA PRO A 23 16.64 -7.05 -17.74
C PRO A 23 15.17 -7.46 -17.68
N ARG A 24 14.55 -7.74 -18.80
CA ARG A 24 13.20 -8.29 -18.89
C ARG A 24 13.06 -9.62 -18.13
N LEU A 25 13.97 -10.58 -18.35
CA LEU A 25 13.95 -11.86 -17.65
C LEU A 25 14.12 -11.71 -16.14
N TRP A 26 14.94 -10.76 -15.71
CA TRP A 26 15.09 -10.46 -14.30
C TRP A 26 13.82 -9.88 -13.70
N ALA A 27 13.17 -8.93 -14.38
CA ALA A 27 11.90 -8.35 -13.96
C ALA A 27 10.81 -9.44 -13.86
N GLU A 28 10.68 -10.30 -14.87
CA GLU A 28 9.72 -11.40 -14.88
C GLU A 28 10.01 -12.42 -13.76
N SER A 29 11.29 -12.78 -13.56
CA SER A 29 11.71 -13.70 -12.49
C SER A 29 11.44 -13.11 -11.11
N PHE A 30 11.70 -11.81 -10.94
CA PHE A 30 11.42 -11.09 -9.71
C PHE A 30 9.92 -11.04 -9.43
N GLN A 31 9.08 -10.72 -10.42
CA GLN A 31 7.61 -10.72 -10.29
C GLN A 31 7.04 -12.09 -9.89
N ARG A 32 7.67 -13.19 -10.30
CA ARG A 32 7.26 -14.56 -9.97
C ARG A 32 7.89 -15.09 -8.68
N SER A 33 8.78 -14.33 -8.05
CA SER A 33 9.50 -14.79 -6.88
C SER A 33 8.57 -14.99 -5.66
N LYS A 34 8.85 -16.03 -4.88
CA LYS A 34 8.14 -16.29 -3.62
C LYS A 34 8.39 -15.17 -2.60
N PHE A 35 9.58 -14.55 -2.66
CA PHE A 35 9.94 -13.42 -1.82
C PHE A 35 9.02 -12.23 -2.09
N LEU A 36 8.86 -11.84 -3.36
CA LEU A 36 7.97 -10.74 -3.72
C LEU A 36 6.54 -11.01 -3.28
N ARG A 37 6.03 -12.21 -3.54
CA ARG A 37 4.69 -12.62 -3.09
C ARG A 37 4.52 -12.50 -1.58
N ALA A 38 5.54 -12.85 -0.79
CA ALA A 38 5.50 -12.74 0.66
C ALA A 38 5.46 -11.28 1.12
N VAL A 39 6.34 -10.41 0.58
CA VAL A 39 6.41 -9.01 1.00
C VAL A 39 5.28 -8.14 0.46
N THR A 40 4.62 -8.56 -0.62
CA THR A 40 3.41 -7.90 -1.17
C THR A 40 2.10 -8.57 -0.74
N PHE A 41 2.15 -9.54 0.16
CA PHE A 41 0.95 -10.03 0.83
C PHE A 41 0.40 -8.93 1.76
N SER A 42 -0.85 -8.49 1.58
CA SER A 42 -1.40 -7.27 2.21
C SER A 42 -1.12 -7.13 3.72
N PRO A 43 -1.33 -8.17 4.56
CA PRO A 43 -0.95 -8.09 5.97
C PRO A 43 0.54 -7.81 6.18
N VAL A 44 1.40 -8.51 5.43
CA VAL A 44 2.87 -8.39 5.58
C VAL A 44 3.33 -7.02 5.11
N SER A 45 2.85 -6.55 3.97
CA SER A 45 3.21 -5.24 3.42
C SER A 45 2.75 -4.10 4.34
N THR A 46 1.56 -4.21 4.93
CA THR A 46 1.05 -3.23 5.90
C THR A 46 1.84 -3.27 7.20
N ILE A 47 2.05 -4.45 7.78
CA ILE A 47 2.77 -4.58 9.06
C ILE A 47 4.22 -4.13 8.92
N GLN A 48 4.93 -4.52 7.86
CA GLN A 48 6.31 -4.09 7.65
C GLN A 48 6.41 -2.56 7.49
N PHE A 49 5.49 -1.94 6.73
CA PHE A 49 5.43 -0.50 6.59
C PHE A 49 5.23 0.19 7.94
N LEU A 50 4.26 -0.25 8.74
CA LEU A 50 4.00 0.31 10.06
C LEU A 50 5.16 0.08 11.03
N VAL A 51 5.73 -1.12 11.07
CA VAL A 51 6.86 -1.45 11.96
C VAL A 51 8.07 -0.55 11.65
N PHE A 52 8.45 -0.42 10.39
CA PHE A 52 9.57 0.46 10.03
C PHE A 52 9.26 1.92 10.32
N PHE A 53 8.05 2.37 10.03
CA PHE A 53 7.62 3.74 10.31
C PHE A 53 7.68 4.07 11.80
N TYR A 54 7.13 3.19 12.64
CA TYR A 54 7.14 3.41 14.09
C TYR A 54 8.52 3.20 14.72
N ALA A 55 9.27 2.20 14.30
CA ALA A 55 10.59 1.93 14.85
C ALA A 55 11.53 3.13 14.67
N MET A 56 11.44 3.82 13.53
CA MET A 56 12.26 4.98 13.23
C MET A 56 12.01 6.16 14.16
N TYR A 57 10.79 6.35 14.65
CA TYR A 57 10.45 7.53 15.45
C TYR A 57 10.23 7.24 16.94
N VAL A 58 9.73 6.05 17.30
CA VAL A 58 9.39 5.74 18.70
C VAL A 58 10.58 5.24 19.50
N ILE A 59 11.51 4.56 18.82
CA ILE A 59 12.74 4.04 19.48
C ILE A 59 13.78 5.16 19.46
N GLN A 60 13.77 6.02 20.50
CA GLN A 60 14.63 7.20 20.57
C GLN A 60 16.13 6.94 20.32
N PRO A 61 16.79 5.94 20.94
CA PRO A 61 18.21 5.69 20.65
C PRO A 61 18.48 5.31 19.19
N PHE A 62 17.50 4.69 18.53
CA PHE A 62 17.60 4.36 17.12
C PHE A 62 17.43 5.60 16.25
N TYR A 63 16.46 6.46 16.57
CA TYR A 63 16.27 7.74 15.90
C TYR A 63 17.52 8.62 16.00
N GLU A 64 18.10 8.78 17.22
CA GLU A 64 19.33 9.52 17.45
C GLU A 64 20.51 9.02 16.60
N LEU A 65 20.70 7.69 16.56
CA LEU A 65 21.74 7.08 15.74
C LEU A 65 21.53 7.38 14.24
N MET A 66 20.27 7.32 13.79
CA MET A 66 19.96 7.54 12.37
C MET A 66 20.14 9.00 11.94
N ILE A 67 19.88 9.98 12.82
CA ILE A 67 20.00 11.40 12.45
C ILE A 67 21.39 11.99 12.71
N SER A 68 22.14 11.45 13.66
CA SER A 68 23.49 11.97 14.00
C SER A 68 24.55 11.63 12.97
N GLU A 69 24.36 10.57 12.20
CA GLU A 69 25.34 10.08 11.23
C GLU A 69 24.82 10.21 9.80
N HIS A 70 25.66 10.64 8.86
CA HIS A 70 25.27 10.74 7.45
C HIS A 70 24.81 9.39 6.88
N ALA A 71 25.50 8.31 7.21
CA ALA A 71 25.11 6.95 6.81
C ALA A 71 23.75 6.57 7.38
N GLY A 72 23.47 6.95 8.64
CA GLY A 72 22.18 6.75 9.29
C GLY A 72 21.04 7.43 8.54
N HIS A 73 21.21 8.69 8.14
CA HIS A 73 20.25 9.42 7.32
C HIS A 73 19.94 8.72 5.97
N VAL A 74 20.98 8.26 5.30
CA VAL A 74 20.81 7.54 4.02
C VAL A 74 20.04 6.24 4.23
N ILE A 75 20.39 5.48 5.27
CA ILE A 75 19.70 4.23 5.62
C ILE A 75 18.23 4.50 5.96
N MET A 76 17.95 5.50 6.79
CA MET A 76 16.58 5.87 7.17
C MET A 76 15.73 6.23 5.94
N ASN A 77 16.25 7.07 5.06
CA ASN A 77 15.56 7.44 3.82
C ASN A 77 15.34 6.23 2.90
N ALA A 78 16.32 5.34 2.78
CA ALA A 78 16.19 4.12 1.98
C ALA A 78 15.12 3.18 2.55
N VAL A 79 15.09 2.99 3.87
CA VAL A 79 14.07 2.16 4.53
C VAL A 79 12.67 2.73 4.33
N PHE A 80 12.47 4.04 4.51
CA PHE A 80 11.18 4.69 4.23
C PHE A 80 10.77 4.56 2.77
N LEU A 81 11.70 4.78 1.85
CA LEU A 81 11.41 4.67 0.43
C LEU A 81 11.02 3.25 0.04
N ILE A 82 11.80 2.24 0.46
CA ILE A 82 11.57 0.84 0.11
C ILE A 82 10.29 0.31 0.77
N SER A 83 10.11 0.56 2.08
CA SER A 83 8.91 0.09 2.79
C SER A 83 7.64 0.74 2.26
N GLY A 84 7.66 2.04 2.00
CA GLY A 84 6.56 2.77 1.39
C GLY A 84 6.31 2.34 -0.05
N TYR A 85 7.37 2.08 -0.84
CA TYR A 85 7.23 1.56 -2.20
C TYR A 85 6.52 0.21 -2.21
N LEU A 86 6.96 -0.75 -1.40
CA LEU A 86 6.35 -2.10 -1.32
C LEU A 86 4.89 -2.02 -0.89
N TYR A 87 4.59 -1.18 0.10
CA TYR A 87 3.23 -0.98 0.60
C TYR A 87 2.29 -0.40 -0.48
N PHE A 88 2.65 0.71 -1.11
CA PHE A 88 1.83 1.32 -2.15
C PHE A 88 1.82 0.53 -3.45
N TRP A 89 2.89 -0.22 -3.74
CA TRP A 89 2.94 -1.08 -4.92
C TRP A 89 1.91 -2.22 -4.85
N GLU A 90 1.76 -2.83 -3.69
CA GLU A 90 0.71 -3.81 -3.45
C GLU A 90 -0.68 -3.16 -3.59
N LEU A 91 -0.88 -1.99 -2.98
CA LEU A 91 -2.19 -1.33 -2.95
C LEU A 91 -2.66 -0.87 -4.34
N ILE A 92 -1.87 -0.08 -5.04
CA ILE A 92 -2.29 0.63 -6.26
C ILE A 92 -1.38 0.43 -7.47
N GLY A 93 -0.23 -0.25 -7.32
CA GLY A 93 0.72 -0.41 -8.41
C GLY A 93 0.09 -1.04 -9.65
N PRO A 94 0.39 -0.53 -10.86
CA PRO A 94 -0.10 -1.10 -12.10
C PRO A 94 0.66 -2.37 -12.53
N ASP A 95 1.89 -2.58 -12.02
CA ASP A 95 2.65 -3.80 -12.31
C ASP A 95 1.88 -5.06 -11.87
N GLU A 96 1.98 -6.12 -12.66
CA GLU A 96 1.39 -7.41 -12.34
C GLU A 96 2.11 -8.05 -11.14
N ILE A 97 1.37 -8.29 -10.06
CA ILE A 97 1.85 -9.01 -8.88
C ILE A 97 1.09 -10.33 -8.79
N GLN A 98 1.83 -11.42 -8.76
CA GLN A 98 1.22 -12.75 -8.67
C GLN A 98 0.52 -12.95 -7.32
N GLY A 99 -0.79 -13.23 -7.37
CA GLY A 99 -1.60 -13.43 -6.16
C GLY A 99 -2.01 -12.11 -5.47
N ARG A 100 -2.02 -11.00 -6.21
CA ARG A 100 -2.54 -9.72 -5.68
C ARG A 100 -3.98 -9.91 -5.19
N PRO A 101 -4.32 -9.50 -3.97
CA PRO A 101 -5.68 -9.57 -3.44
C PRO A 101 -6.65 -8.66 -4.22
N THR A 102 -7.94 -8.93 -4.07
CA THR A 102 -9.01 -8.07 -4.62
C THR A 102 -8.93 -6.65 -4.06
N ALA A 103 -9.50 -5.68 -4.77
CA ALA A 103 -9.52 -4.28 -4.32
C ALA A 103 -10.18 -4.12 -2.94
N LYS A 104 -11.20 -4.92 -2.63
CA LYS A 104 -11.86 -4.96 -1.33
C LYS A 104 -10.91 -5.30 -0.17
N VAL A 105 -10.06 -6.31 -0.34
CA VAL A 105 -9.08 -6.72 0.68
C VAL A 105 -8.00 -5.66 0.86
N ARG A 106 -7.50 -5.10 -0.24
CA ARG A 106 -6.50 -4.01 -0.22
C ARG A 106 -7.06 -2.75 0.45
N LEU A 107 -8.31 -2.40 0.16
CA LEU A 107 -9.01 -1.28 0.79
C LEU A 107 -9.15 -1.48 2.31
N LEU A 108 -9.46 -2.70 2.76
CA LEU A 108 -9.52 -3.04 4.17
C LEU A 108 -8.17 -2.82 4.87
N TRP A 109 -7.07 -3.29 4.30
CA TRP A 109 -5.73 -3.13 4.88
C TRP A 109 -5.25 -1.67 4.86
N LEU A 110 -5.59 -0.91 3.81
CA LEU A 110 -5.39 0.54 3.81
C LEU A 110 -6.15 1.21 4.95
N TRP A 111 -7.43 0.85 5.12
CA TRP A 111 -8.26 1.41 6.18
C TRP A 111 -7.72 1.09 7.58
N VAL A 112 -7.22 -0.14 7.79
CA VAL A 112 -6.55 -0.53 9.05
C VAL A 112 -5.27 0.29 9.30
N SER A 113 -4.51 0.64 8.28
CA SER A 113 -3.27 1.41 8.43
C SER A 113 -3.47 2.91 8.67
N MET A 114 -4.58 3.49 8.21
CA MET A 114 -4.84 4.94 8.32
C MET A 114 -4.78 5.48 9.76
N PRO A 115 -5.41 4.88 10.77
CA PRO A 115 -5.33 5.35 12.15
C PRO A 115 -3.90 5.42 12.68
N PHE A 116 -3.07 4.44 12.34
CA PHE A 116 -1.68 4.40 12.79
C PHE A 116 -0.87 5.59 12.24
N HIS A 117 -1.08 5.94 10.97
CA HIS A 117 -0.46 7.13 10.41
C HIS A 117 -0.90 8.41 11.12
N LEU A 118 -2.20 8.56 11.38
CA LEU A 118 -2.75 9.69 12.11
C LEU A 118 -2.20 9.78 13.54
N PHE A 119 -2.13 8.66 14.24
CA PHE A 119 -1.62 8.60 15.61
C PHE A 119 -0.14 8.97 15.71
N MET A 120 0.68 8.69 14.71
CA MET A 120 2.09 9.09 14.74
C MET A 120 2.24 10.62 14.76
N GLY A 121 1.51 11.36 13.94
CA GLY A 121 1.55 12.82 13.96
C GLY A 121 1.07 13.39 15.31
N VAL A 122 -0.02 12.83 15.85
CA VAL A 122 -0.53 13.20 17.18
C VAL A 122 0.51 12.86 18.26
N TYR A 123 1.17 11.72 18.20
CA TYR A 123 2.23 11.32 19.11
C TYR A 123 3.35 12.37 19.14
N LEU A 124 3.87 12.77 17.98
CA LEU A 124 4.92 13.79 17.88
C LEU A 124 4.48 15.15 18.45
N MET A 125 3.23 15.55 18.21
CA MET A 125 2.68 16.80 18.76
C MET A 125 2.48 16.78 20.28
N GLN A 126 2.25 15.60 20.87
CA GLN A 126 1.98 15.45 22.30
C GLN A 126 3.23 15.18 23.14
N LEU A 127 4.37 14.95 22.53
CA LEU A 127 5.63 14.78 23.27
C LEU A 127 5.94 16.04 24.09
N GLY A 128 6.27 15.84 25.37
CA GLY A 128 6.67 16.91 26.28
C GLY A 128 8.16 17.24 26.24
N SER A 129 8.95 16.48 25.48
CA SER A 129 10.38 16.64 25.31
C SER A 129 10.76 16.57 23.82
N VAL A 130 11.88 17.19 23.48
CA VAL A 130 12.42 17.17 22.12
C VAL A 130 13.08 15.81 21.85
N MET A 131 12.76 15.20 20.73
CA MET A 131 13.44 13.98 20.28
C MET A 131 14.86 14.34 19.81
N ALA A 132 15.86 13.57 20.27
CA ALA A 132 17.27 13.82 19.97
C ALA A 132 17.70 15.29 20.20
N GLU A 133 17.31 15.85 21.36
CA GLU A 133 17.54 17.24 21.70
C GLU A 133 19.02 17.65 21.59
N ASP A 134 19.94 16.79 22.07
CA ASP A 134 21.39 17.06 22.04
C ASP A 134 21.90 17.24 20.60
N PHE A 135 21.41 16.42 19.66
CA PHE A 135 21.74 16.56 18.25
C PHE A 135 21.28 17.93 17.71
N TYR A 136 20.01 18.29 17.90
CA TYR A 136 19.49 19.57 17.38
C TYR A 136 20.13 20.79 18.03
N ARG A 137 20.48 20.72 19.33
CA ARG A 137 21.20 21.79 20.00
C ARG A 137 22.65 21.92 19.50
N SER A 138 23.31 20.80 19.14
CA SER A 138 24.67 20.82 18.59
C SER A 138 24.79 21.50 17.23
N LEU A 139 23.66 21.68 16.52
CA LEU A 139 23.65 22.39 15.24
C LEU A 139 23.84 23.91 15.37
N GLU A 140 23.72 24.46 16.58
CA GLU A 140 23.91 25.90 16.89
C GLU A 140 23.21 26.83 15.87
N LEU A 141 21.95 26.54 15.56
CA LEU A 141 21.20 27.28 14.55
C LEU A 141 21.09 28.76 14.90
N PRO A 142 21.45 29.69 13.97
CA PRO A 142 21.58 31.12 14.28
C PRO A 142 20.26 31.81 14.66
N TRP A 143 19.12 31.23 14.29
CA TRP A 143 17.78 31.73 14.67
C TRP A 143 17.25 31.16 15.99
N ASN A 144 18.03 30.34 16.70
CA ASN A 144 17.76 29.78 18.02
C ASN A 144 16.27 29.36 18.20
N PRO A 145 15.76 28.38 17.45
CA PRO A 145 14.36 28.01 17.45
C PRO A 145 13.93 27.38 18.79
N ASP A 146 12.67 27.57 19.17
CA ASP A 146 12.03 26.71 20.17
C ASP A 146 11.85 25.30 19.57
N LEU A 147 12.79 24.39 19.88
CA LEU A 147 12.83 23.04 19.32
C LEU A 147 11.56 22.23 19.60
N LEU A 148 10.92 22.45 20.75
CA LEU A 148 9.67 21.75 21.09
C LEU A 148 8.50 22.27 20.24
N ALA A 149 8.42 23.57 20.02
CA ALA A 149 7.43 24.13 19.12
C ALA A 149 7.63 23.65 17.68
N VAL A 150 8.88 23.67 17.18
CA VAL A 150 9.23 23.17 15.85
C VAL A 150 8.87 21.67 15.70
N GLN A 151 9.12 20.86 16.72
CA GLN A 151 8.73 19.45 16.71
C GLN A 151 7.22 19.26 16.62
N LYS A 152 6.44 20.05 17.34
CA LYS A 152 4.97 20.02 17.27
C LYS A 152 4.46 20.44 15.90
N ASP A 153 5.02 21.49 15.34
CA ASP A 153 4.68 21.94 13.98
C ASP A 153 5.04 20.87 12.94
N GLY A 154 6.22 20.25 13.07
CA GLY A 154 6.65 19.11 12.25
C GLY A 154 5.71 17.91 12.35
N GLY A 155 5.24 17.60 13.56
CA GLY A 155 4.22 16.57 13.80
C GLY A 155 2.90 16.88 13.10
N GLY A 156 2.44 18.13 13.15
CA GLY A 156 1.26 18.61 12.45
C GLY A 156 1.38 18.53 10.92
N ILE A 157 2.55 18.92 10.39
CA ILE A 157 2.86 18.82 8.96
C ILE A 157 2.87 17.34 8.51
N ALA A 158 3.53 16.47 9.28
CA ALA A 158 3.57 15.03 8.99
C ALA A 158 2.18 14.41 8.99
N TRP A 159 1.34 14.78 9.96
CA TRP A 159 -0.06 14.37 10.03
C TRP A 159 -0.87 14.79 8.81
N ALA A 160 -0.79 16.06 8.43
CA ALA A 160 -1.56 16.61 7.31
C ALA A 160 -1.06 16.09 5.94
N SER A 161 0.26 16.15 5.71
CA SER A 161 0.87 15.79 4.43
C SER A 161 0.74 14.29 4.10
N GLY A 162 0.81 13.42 5.11
CA GLY A 162 0.65 11.99 4.91
C GLY A 162 -0.80 11.56 4.71
N SER A 163 -1.76 12.30 5.27
CA SER A 163 -3.19 12.01 5.12
C SER A 163 -3.68 12.23 3.68
N PHE A 164 -3.17 13.24 3.00
CA PHE A 164 -3.61 13.57 1.63
C PHE A 164 -3.36 12.44 0.61
N PRO A 165 -2.16 11.85 0.46
CA PRO A 165 -1.95 10.71 -0.40
C PRO A 165 -2.81 9.50 -0.05
N LEU A 166 -3.03 9.24 1.25
CA LEU A 166 -3.86 8.11 1.69
C LEU A 166 -5.31 8.25 1.28
N VAL A 167 -5.88 9.47 1.34
CA VAL A 167 -7.25 9.72 0.85
C VAL A 167 -7.37 9.48 -0.65
N ILE A 168 -6.37 9.89 -1.44
CA ILE A 168 -6.36 9.62 -2.90
C ILE A 168 -6.32 8.12 -3.18
N VAL A 169 -5.43 7.39 -2.49
CA VAL A 169 -5.30 5.94 -2.64
C VAL A 169 -6.58 5.22 -2.19
N PHE A 170 -7.21 5.70 -1.12
CA PHE A 170 -8.51 5.20 -0.67
C PHE A 170 -9.58 5.36 -1.76
N GLY A 171 -9.70 6.56 -2.34
CA GLY A 171 -10.64 6.83 -3.42
C GLY A 171 -10.44 5.92 -4.64
N GLU A 172 -9.19 5.74 -5.05
CA GLU A 172 -8.83 4.85 -6.17
C GLU A 172 -9.19 3.38 -5.88
N LEU A 173 -8.84 2.87 -4.69
CA LEU A 173 -9.18 1.51 -4.31
C LEU A 173 -10.68 1.30 -4.15
N PHE A 174 -11.39 2.30 -3.62
CA PHE A 174 -12.84 2.26 -3.52
C PHE A 174 -13.51 2.18 -4.90
N LEU A 175 -13.05 2.97 -5.86
CA LEU A 175 -13.56 2.93 -7.23
C LEU A 175 -13.26 1.59 -7.92
N ARG A 176 -12.08 1.00 -7.68
CA ARG A 176 -11.75 -0.33 -8.19
C ARG A 176 -12.64 -1.39 -7.59
N TRP A 177 -12.79 -1.39 -6.25
CA TRP A 177 -13.70 -2.31 -5.58
C TRP A 177 -15.12 -2.18 -6.11
N TRP A 178 -15.65 -0.97 -6.23
CA TRP A 178 -17.01 -0.77 -6.72
C TRP A 178 -17.21 -1.30 -8.15
N ARG A 179 -16.21 -1.17 -9.01
CA ARG A 179 -16.27 -1.74 -10.38
C ARG A 179 -16.19 -3.27 -10.35
N GLU A 180 -15.33 -3.84 -9.53
CA GLU A 180 -15.21 -5.29 -9.33
C GLU A 180 -16.54 -5.86 -8.82
N ASP A 181 -17.13 -5.25 -7.80
CA ASP A 181 -18.39 -5.65 -7.16
C ASP A 181 -19.58 -5.59 -8.14
N LYS A 182 -19.67 -4.51 -8.94
CA LYS A 182 -20.69 -4.41 -10.00
C LYS A 182 -20.55 -5.50 -11.08
N ALA A 183 -19.34 -5.81 -11.48
CA ALA A 183 -19.10 -6.85 -12.48
C ALA A 183 -19.44 -8.24 -11.93
N GLU A 184 -19.10 -8.51 -10.67
CA GLU A 184 -19.42 -9.77 -9.98
C GLU A 184 -20.94 -9.94 -9.80
N THR A 185 -21.64 -8.86 -9.41
CA THR A 185 -23.10 -8.86 -9.28
C THR A 185 -23.77 -9.14 -10.62
N ALA A 186 -23.37 -8.42 -11.68
CA ALA A 186 -23.96 -8.63 -13.01
C ALA A 186 -23.72 -10.05 -13.55
N GLU A 187 -22.56 -10.64 -13.27
CA GLU A 187 -22.27 -12.04 -13.63
C GLU A 187 -23.12 -13.01 -12.81
N SER A 188 -23.33 -12.74 -11.50
CA SER A 188 -24.19 -13.52 -10.64
C SER A 188 -25.65 -13.52 -11.11
N ASP A 189 -26.16 -12.32 -11.45
CA ASP A 189 -27.53 -12.14 -11.94
C ASP A 189 -27.73 -12.89 -13.26
N ARG A 190 -26.78 -12.78 -14.19
CA ARG A 190 -26.83 -13.53 -15.47
C ARG A 190 -26.86 -15.04 -15.25
N ARG A 191 -26.04 -15.56 -14.34
CA ARG A 191 -26.06 -17.00 -14.01
C ARG A 191 -27.36 -17.46 -13.36
N ALA A 192 -27.97 -16.60 -12.53
CA ALA A 192 -29.26 -16.88 -11.92
C ALA A 192 -30.37 -16.94 -12.99
N GLU A 193 -30.38 -16.00 -13.94
CA GLU A 193 -31.31 -16.00 -15.07
C GLU A 193 -31.15 -17.25 -15.96
N GLU A 194 -29.92 -17.61 -16.30
CA GLU A 194 -29.61 -18.82 -17.10
C GLU A 194 -30.11 -20.10 -16.40
N THR A 195 -29.95 -20.18 -15.05
CA THR A 195 -30.39 -21.33 -14.26
C THR A 195 -31.92 -21.41 -14.18
N ASP A 196 -32.59 -20.27 -13.98
CA ASP A 196 -34.07 -20.19 -13.94
C ASP A 196 -34.68 -20.59 -15.28
N ASP A 197 -34.10 -20.11 -16.39
CA ASP A 197 -34.49 -20.51 -17.77
C ASP A 197 -34.31 -22.02 -18.03
N GLU A 198 -33.28 -22.65 -17.47
CA GLU A 198 -33.09 -24.10 -17.58
C GLU A 198 -34.10 -24.88 -16.75
N GLU A 199 -34.44 -24.42 -15.54
CA GLU A 199 -35.46 -25.03 -14.72
C GLU A 199 -36.85 -24.95 -15.36
N TRP A 200 -37.20 -23.78 -15.92
CA TRP A 200 -38.42 -23.59 -16.69
C TRP A 200 -38.51 -24.50 -17.92
N ARG A 201 -37.45 -24.66 -18.65
CA ARG A 201 -37.39 -25.57 -19.79
C ARG A 201 -37.61 -27.01 -19.36
N ARG A 202 -36.96 -27.49 -18.31
CA ARG A 202 -37.15 -28.85 -17.75
C ARG A 202 -38.57 -29.08 -17.27
N TYR A 203 -39.16 -28.09 -16.58
CA TYR A 203 -40.53 -28.15 -16.14
C TYR A 203 -41.53 -28.28 -17.30
N ASN A 204 -41.38 -27.45 -18.34
CA ASN A 204 -42.24 -27.52 -19.52
C ASN A 204 -42.08 -28.83 -20.31
N GLU A 205 -40.88 -29.39 -20.40
CA GLU A 205 -40.63 -30.72 -21.00
C GLU A 205 -41.35 -31.82 -20.19
N MET A 206 -41.28 -31.77 -18.90
CA MET A 206 -41.99 -32.72 -18.02
C MET A 206 -43.50 -32.62 -18.19
N LEU A 207 -44.06 -31.43 -18.26
CA LEU A 207 -45.48 -31.21 -18.50
C LEU A 207 -45.92 -31.75 -19.87
N SER A 208 -45.13 -31.55 -20.92
CA SER A 208 -45.43 -32.05 -22.27
C SER A 208 -45.47 -33.58 -22.31
N GLN A 209 -44.60 -34.27 -21.53
CA GLN A 209 -44.59 -35.73 -21.43
C GLN A 209 -45.83 -36.27 -20.68
N ILE A 210 -46.37 -35.50 -19.73
CA ILE A 210 -47.55 -35.89 -18.99
C ILE A 210 -48.82 -35.70 -19.82
N HIS A 211 -48.93 -34.62 -20.59
CA HIS A 211 -50.12 -34.28 -21.38
C HIS A 211 -50.12 -34.92 -22.78
N GLY A 212 -49.02 -35.49 -23.23
CA GLY A 212 -48.90 -36.21 -24.51
C GLY A 212 -49.23 -37.70 -24.45
N ARG A 213 -49.71 -38.16 -23.28
CA ARG A 213 -50.31 -39.48 -23.07
C ARG A 213 -51.83 -39.37 -22.90
#